data_399c428dd1745eda575378f98547fba3
#
_entry.id   399c428dd1745eda575378f98547fba3
#
_cell.length_a   1.000
_cell.length_b   1.000
_cell.length_c   1.000
_cell.angle_alpha   90.00
_cell.angle_beta   90.00
_cell.angle_gamma   90.00
#
_symmetry.space_group_name_H-M   'P 1'
#
loop_
_entity.id
_entity.type
_entity.pdbx_description
1 polymer ?
#
loop_
_entity_poly.entity_id
_entity_poly.type
_entity_poly.pdbx_seq_one_letter_code
_entity_poly.pdbx_strand_id
1 'polypeptide(L)'
;MAVRIRVKGVTVTYGSFRALSGASLEVGAGEILSLVGPNGSGKTTLLRVIDGVLRPRRGTVYLDGSSLRELPPREVARRMGMVPQRTPPAGMLTVFDFVLTGRRPYLNLLPSRQDEEKALEAMRKVGVLHLAERTLEGLSGGELQRVSIARALAGEPEVLLLDEPTSNLDPRYQVEILELLRDLRSRGLCLVMATHDLTHAYRISDKVVVLKEGRIFSAGSPQEVFRPEILSRVYGVRLRVLPEYRIVTPA
;
A
#
# COMPACT_ATOMS: atom_id res chain seq x y z
N MET A 1 11.11 7.61 -16.21
CA MET A 1 11.35 7.16 -14.81
C MET A 1 11.73 5.70 -14.82
N ALA A 2 12.63 5.27 -13.94
CA ALA A 2 12.99 3.86 -13.81
C ALA A 2 11.79 3.08 -13.21
N VAL A 3 11.50 1.90 -13.74
CA VAL A 3 10.46 1.01 -13.20
C VAL A 3 10.97 0.39 -11.92
N ARG A 4 10.28 0.63 -10.79
CA ARG A 4 10.63 0.08 -9.48
C ARG A 4 10.03 -1.31 -9.27
N ILE A 5 8.71 -1.44 -9.52
CA ILE A 5 7.99 -2.71 -9.43
C ILE A 5 7.42 -3.06 -10.80
N ARG A 6 7.65 -4.31 -11.22
CA ARG A 6 7.02 -4.89 -12.41
C ARG A 6 6.41 -6.24 -12.07
N VAL A 7 5.12 -6.37 -12.28
CA VAL A 7 4.36 -7.63 -12.17
C VAL A 7 4.12 -8.18 -13.56
N LYS A 8 4.47 -9.45 -13.82
CA LYS A 8 4.28 -10.10 -15.13
C LYS A 8 3.47 -11.37 -15.02
N GLY A 9 2.27 -11.37 -15.61
CA GLY A 9 1.42 -12.54 -15.83
C GLY A 9 1.05 -13.31 -14.56
N VAL A 10 0.90 -12.62 -13.43
CA VAL A 10 0.70 -13.23 -12.12
C VAL A 10 -0.66 -13.89 -12.04
N THR A 11 -0.66 -15.19 -11.68
CA THR A 11 -1.85 -16.00 -11.42
C THR A 11 -1.76 -16.61 -10.03
N VAL A 12 -2.83 -16.44 -9.23
CA VAL A 12 -2.95 -16.96 -7.87
C VAL A 12 -4.24 -17.76 -7.74
N THR A 13 -4.14 -18.93 -7.09
CA THR A 13 -5.29 -19.81 -6.77
C THR A 13 -5.27 -20.20 -5.31
N TYR A 14 -6.43 -20.18 -4.65
CA TYR A 14 -6.68 -20.73 -3.32
C TYR A 14 -7.61 -21.94 -3.51
N GLY A 15 -7.05 -23.14 -3.46
CA GLY A 15 -7.78 -24.34 -3.87
C GLY A 15 -8.29 -24.23 -5.31
N SER A 16 -9.60 -24.34 -5.51
CA SER A 16 -10.27 -24.15 -6.81
C SER A 16 -10.52 -22.69 -7.18
N PHE A 17 -10.49 -21.77 -6.21
CA PHE A 17 -10.76 -20.36 -6.43
C PHE A 17 -9.56 -19.62 -7.04
N ARG A 18 -9.77 -18.99 -8.18
CA ARG A 18 -8.74 -18.18 -8.86
C ARG A 18 -8.85 -16.71 -8.43
N ALA A 19 -7.97 -16.30 -7.51
CA ALA A 19 -7.95 -14.96 -6.97
C ALA A 19 -7.30 -13.92 -7.91
N LEU A 20 -6.31 -14.34 -8.73
CA LEU A 20 -5.70 -13.53 -9.79
C LEU A 20 -5.47 -14.35 -11.04
N SER A 21 -5.67 -13.76 -12.21
CA SER A 21 -5.56 -14.41 -13.51
C SER A 21 -4.77 -13.55 -14.50
N GLY A 22 -3.45 -13.78 -14.58
CA GLY A 22 -2.57 -13.14 -15.56
C GLY A 22 -2.34 -11.65 -15.34
N ALA A 23 -2.39 -11.17 -14.09
CA ALA A 23 -2.22 -9.74 -13.78
C ALA A 23 -0.81 -9.25 -14.15
N SER A 24 -0.75 -8.10 -14.85
CA SER A 24 0.51 -7.43 -15.22
C SER A 24 0.38 -5.93 -15.00
N LEU A 25 1.35 -5.32 -14.32
CA LEU A 25 1.41 -3.88 -14.07
C LEU A 25 2.86 -3.43 -13.82
N GLU A 26 3.07 -2.11 -13.90
CA GLU A 26 4.35 -1.48 -13.58
C GLU A 26 4.14 -0.16 -12.84
N VAL A 27 5.01 0.11 -11.88
CA VAL A 27 5.06 1.38 -11.14
C VAL A 27 6.52 1.82 -10.94
N GLY A 28 6.77 3.10 -11.10
CA GLY A 28 8.09 3.72 -11.00
C GLY A 28 8.42 4.24 -9.60
N ALA A 29 9.67 4.65 -9.43
CA ALA A 29 10.09 5.41 -8.26
C ALA A 29 9.38 6.78 -8.25
N GLY A 30 8.92 7.22 -7.07
CA GLY A 30 8.18 8.48 -6.93
C GLY A 30 6.81 8.49 -7.63
N GLU A 31 6.20 7.33 -7.84
CA GLU A 31 4.83 7.20 -8.35
C GLU A 31 3.91 6.58 -7.31
N ILE A 32 2.63 6.99 -7.32
CA ILE A 32 1.54 6.34 -6.60
C ILE A 32 0.70 5.55 -7.61
N LEU A 33 0.65 4.22 -7.43
CA LEU A 33 -0.26 3.34 -8.13
C LEU A 33 -1.39 2.90 -7.21
N SER A 34 -2.64 3.19 -7.59
CA SER A 34 -3.81 2.69 -6.87
C SER A 34 -4.41 1.46 -7.54
N LEU A 35 -4.63 0.43 -6.74
CA LEU A 35 -5.41 -0.75 -7.07
C LEU A 35 -6.86 -0.52 -6.61
N VAL A 36 -7.80 -0.40 -7.53
CA VAL A 36 -9.21 -0.21 -7.22
C VAL A 36 -10.06 -1.35 -7.78
N GLY A 37 -11.26 -1.52 -7.27
CA GLY A 37 -12.18 -2.56 -7.71
C GLY A 37 -13.07 -3.05 -6.56
N PRO A 38 -14.15 -3.81 -6.85
CA PRO A 38 -15.07 -4.35 -5.86
C PRO A 38 -14.36 -5.22 -4.80
N ASN A 39 -15.06 -5.49 -3.70
CA ASN A 39 -14.59 -6.47 -2.72
C ASN A 39 -14.41 -7.84 -3.39
N GLY A 40 -13.34 -8.56 -3.03
CA GLY A 40 -13.00 -9.83 -3.65
C GLY A 40 -12.38 -9.75 -5.06
N SER A 41 -12.14 -8.56 -5.62
CA SER A 41 -11.51 -8.42 -6.95
C SER A 41 -10.03 -8.82 -7.03
N GLY A 42 -9.37 -9.06 -5.88
CA GLY A 42 -7.98 -9.53 -5.82
C GLY A 42 -6.95 -8.47 -5.41
N LYS A 43 -7.37 -7.27 -4.98
CA LYS A 43 -6.47 -6.16 -4.57
C LYS A 43 -5.46 -6.57 -3.50
N THR A 44 -5.93 -7.03 -2.34
CA THR A 44 -5.08 -7.50 -1.23
C THR A 44 -4.21 -8.70 -1.64
N THR A 45 -4.74 -9.60 -2.47
CA THR A 45 -3.97 -10.73 -3.02
C THR A 45 -2.81 -10.22 -3.86
N LEU A 46 -3.05 -9.22 -4.71
CA LEU A 46 -2.01 -8.63 -5.56
C LEU A 46 -0.96 -7.91 -4.72
N LEU A 47 -1.35 -7.15 -3.69
CA LEU A 47 -0.39 -6.55 -2.74
C LEU A 47 0.49 -7.60 -2.07
N ARG A 48 -0.09 -8.72 -1.58
CA ARG A 48 0.67 -9.81 -0.95
C ARG A 48 1.64 -10.50 -1.90
N VAL A 49 1.30 -10.56 -3.19
CA VAL A 49 2.22 -11.08 -4.21
C VAL A 49 3.35 -10.10 -4.47
N ILE A 50 3.06 -8.80 -4.52
CA ILE A 50 4.09 -7.74 -4.67
C ILE A 50 5.03 -7.73 -3.46
N ASP A 51 4.50 -7.90 -2.24
CA ASP A 51 5.27 -8.00 -0.99
C ASP A 51 6.14 -9.28 -0.90
N GLY A 52 5.94 -10.24 -1.80
CA GLY A 52 6.66 -11.52 -1.78
C GLY A 52 6.16 -12.52 -0.73
N VAL A 53 5.18 -12.14 0.11
CA VAL A 53 4.56 -13.02 1.11
C VAL A 53 3.78 -14.15 0.44
N LEU A 54 3.11 -13.85 -0.67
CA LEU A 54 2.33 -14.84 -1.42
C LEU A 54 3.03 -15.19 -2.74
N ARG A 55 3.41 -16.44 -2.89
CA ARG A 55 4.03 -16.93 -4.14
C ARG A 55 2.95 -17.23 -5.19
N PRO A 56 3.01 -16.60 -6.38
CA PRO A 56 2.06 -16.88 -7.45
C PRO A 56 2.33 -18.26 -8.08
N ARG A 57 1.26 -18.92 -8.54
CA ARG A 57 1.35 -20.18 -9.30
C ARG A 57 2.03 -19.96 -10.67
N ARG A 58 1.76 -18.83 -11.31
CA ARG A 58 2.39 -18.41 -12.59
C ARG A 58 2.74 -16.94 -12.52
N GLY A 59 3.68 -16.54 -13.34
CA GLY A 59 4.16 -15.17 -13.41
C GLY A 59 5.19 -14.83 -12.35
N THR A 60 5.67 -13.61 -12.34
CA THR A 60 6.77 -13.16 -11.47
C THR A 60 6.63 -11.67 -11.17
N VAL A 61 7.11 -11.27 -9.99
CA VAL A 61 7.30 -9.86 -9.60
C VAL A 61 8.79 -9.55 -9.66
N TYR A 62 9.12 -8.39 -10.19
CA TYR A 62 10.47 -7.85 -10.25
C TYR A 62 10.55 -6.57 -9.41
N LEU A 63 11.63 -6.43 -8.67
CA LEU A 63 12.03 -5.23 -7.95
C LEU A 63 13.33 -4.72 -8.58
N ASP A 64 13.31 -3.54 -9.19
CA ASP A 64 14.43 -2.97 -9.96
C ASP A 64 15.05 -3.95 -10.97
N GLY A 65 14.22 -4.70 -11.66
CA GLY A 65 14.64 -5.67 -12.66
C GLY A 65 15.03 -7.05 -12.11
N SER A 66 15.26 -7.22 -10.82
CA SER A 66 15.56 -8.50 -10.18
C SER A 66 14.28 -9.23 -9.78
N SER A 67 14.19 -10.53 -10.08
CA SER A 67 13.04 -11.35 -9.69
C SER A 67 12.98 -11.52 -8.16
N LEU A 68 11.82 -11.29 -7.53
CA LEU A 68 11.65 -11.54 -6.10
C LEU A 68 11.94 -12.99 -5.69
N ARG A 69 11.87 -13.93 -6.64
CA ARG A 69 12.21 -15.34 -6.36
C ARG A 69 13.71 -15.58 -6.17
N GLU A 70 14.55 -14.69 -6.72
CA GLU A 70 16.00 -14.76 -6.67
C GLU A 70 16.57 -13.95 -5.50
N LEU A 71 15.80 -13.00 -4.97
CA LEU A 71 16.20 -12.18 -3.83
C LEU A 71 15.99 -12.93 -2.50
N PRO A 72 16.96 -12.84 -1.57
CA PRO A 72 16.76 -13.32 -0.21
C PRO A 72 15.56 -12.63 0.44
N PRO A 73 14.70 -13.34 1.20
CA PRO A 73 13.52 -12.74 1.84
C PRO A 73 13.86 -11.52 2.72
N ARG A 74 15.02 -11.55 3.36
CA ARG A 74 15.52 -10.44 4.20
C ARG A 74 15.82 -9.18 3.37
N GLU A 75 16.32 -9.36 2.14
CA GLU A 75 16.57 -8.24 1.22
C GLU A 75 15.26 -7.63 0.73
N VAL A 76 14.29 -8.45 0.34
CA VAL A 76 12.95 -7.99 -0.03
C VAL A 76 12.33 -7.19 1.13
N ALA A 77 12.40 -7.71 2.36
CA ALA A 77 11.85 -7.06 3.55
C ALA A 77 12.57 -5.75 3.94
N ARG A 78 13.81 -5.55 3.53
CA ARG A 78 14.53 -4.26 3.70
C ARG A 78 14.08 -3.21 2.70
N ARG A 79 13.65 -3.64 1.52
CA ARG A 79 13.32 -2.73 0.41
C ARG A 79 11.82 -2.46 0.28
N MET A 80 10.99 -3.27 0.95
CA MET A 80 9.53 -3.13 0.93
C MET A 80 8.96 -2.98 2.33
N GLY A 81 8.10 -1.97 2.51
CA GLY A 81 7.30 -1.79 3.71
C GLY A 81 5.83 -2.10 3.41
N MET A 82 5.14 -2.76 4.35
CA MET A 82 3.71 -3.07 4.23
C MET A 82 2.92 -2.46 5.38
N VAL A 83 1.88 -1.71 5.04
CA VAL A 83 0.86 -1.20 5.95
C VAL A 83 -0.42 -2.01 5.72
N PRO A 84 -0.78 -2.93 6.62
CA PRO A 84 -1.97 -3.76 6.45
C PRO A 84 -3.24 -2.97 6.75
N GLN A 85 -4.38 -3.45 6.25
CA GLN A 85 -5.70 -2.86 6.51
C GLN A 85 -6.04 -2.80 8.01
N ARG A 86 -5.58 -3.79 8.79
CA ARG A 86 -5.77 -3.83 10.24
C ARG A 86 -4.42 -4.07 10.90
N THR A 87 -4.07 -3.21 11.81
CA THR A 87 -2.94 -3.46 12.70
C THR A 87 -3.32 -4.59 13.64
N PRO A 88 -2.53 -5.69 13.72
CA PRO A 88 -2.83 -6.76 14.65
C PRO A 88 -2.78 -6.24 16.08
N PRO A 89 -3.58 -6.83 16.99
CA PRO A 89 -3.51 -6.50 18.41
C PRO A 89 -2.07 -6.67 18.88
N ALA A 90 -1.47 -5.61 19.39
CA ALA A 90 -0.07 -5.61 19.82
C ALA A 90 0.07 -5.66 21.35
N GLY A 91 -1.03 -5.91 22.06
CA GLY A 91 -1.06 -6.00 23.51
C GLY A 91 -0.53 -4.72 24.17
N MET A 92 0.33 -4.88 25.18
CA MET A 92 0.89 -3.76 25.96
C MET A 92 2.12 -3.10 25.30
N LEU A 93 2.38 -3.34 23.99
CA LEU A 93 3.51 -2.70 23.31
C LEU A 93 3.32 -1.18 23.28
N THR A 94 4.40 -0.46 23.55
CA THR A 94 4.43 0.99 23.30
C THR A 94 4.46 1.27 21.81
N VAL A 95 4.10 2.50 21.42
CA VAL A 95 4.22 2.96 20.04
C VAL A 95 5.65 2.85 19.54
N PHE A 96 6.63 3.21 20.39
CA PHE A 96 8.05 3.09 20.05
C PHE A 96 8.44 1.64 19.78
N ASP A 97 8.11 0.70 20.67
CA ASP A 97 8.42 -0.71 20.49
C ASP A 97 7.78 -1.28 19.21
N PHE A 98 6.53 -0.90 18.94
CA PHE A 98 5.84 -1.32 17.74
C PHE A 98 6.54 -0.77 16.46
N VAL A 99 6.89 0.50 16.42
CA VAL A 99 7.60 1.11 15.28
C VAL A 99 8.98 0.47 15.10
N LEU A 100 9.68 0.19 16.20
CA LEU A 100 10.97 -0.48 16.18
C LEU A 100 10.91 -1.89 15.56
N THR A 101 9.75 -2.58 15.62
CA THR A 101 9.57 -3.85 14.89
C THR A 101 9.78 -3.71 13.37
N GLY A 102 9.62 -2.52 12.79
CA GLY A 102 9.92 -2.23 11.39
C GLY A 102 11.40 -2.44 11.03
N ARG A 103 12.28 -2.44 12.03
CA ARG A 103 13.72 -2.70 11.86
C ARG A 103 14.09 -4.19 11.85
N ARG A 104 13.13 -5.12 12.08
CA ARG A 104 13.40 -6.58 12.10
C ARG A 104 14.29 -7.10 10.98
N PRO A 105 14.18 -6.64 9.72
CA PRO A 105 15.08 -7.10 8.65
C PRO A 105 16.56 -6.71 8.84
N TYR A 106 16.84 -5.77 9.74
CA TYR A 106 18.20 -5.29 10.04
C TYR A 106 18.77 -5.92 11.30
N LEU A 107 17.92 -6.39 12.20
CA LEU A 107 18.34 -6.93 13.51
C LEU A 107 19.14 -8.24 13.36
N ASN A 108 20.16 -8.39 14.20
CA ASN A 108 20.78 -9.69 14.44
C ASN A 108 20.12 -10.37 15.65
N LEU A 109 20.42 -9.94 16.89
CA LEU A 109 19.81 -10.46 18.12
C LEU A 109 18.95 -9.40 18.79
N LEU A 110 19.50 -8.22 19.02
CA LEU A 110 18.83 -7.09 19.68
C LEU A 110 18.91 -5.84 18.79
N PRO A 111 17.96 -4.88 18.96
CA PRO A 111 18.06 -3.59 18.32
C PRO A 111 19.35 -2.85 18.71
N SER A 112 19.98 -2.22 17.74
CA SER A 112 21.09 -1.32 17.97
C SER A 112 20.59 0.12 18.22
N ARG A 113 21.46 0.97 18.74
CA ARG A 113 21.15 2.41 18.86
C ARG A 113 20.75 3.04 17.53
N GLN A 114 21.36 2.60 16.41
CA GLN A 114 21.00 3.06 15.09
C GLN A 114 19.55 2.65 14.72
N ASP A 115 19.11 1.46 15.10
CA ASP A 115 17.74 1.00 14.84
C ASP A 115 16.72 1.84 15.63
N GLU A 116 17.03 2.18 16.88
CA GLU A 116 16.21 3.08 17.70
C GLU A 116 16.12 4.48 17.11
N GLU A 117 17.25 5.04 16.65
CA GLU A 117 17.29 6.35 15.98
C GLU A 117 16.43 6.34 14.72
N LYS A 118 16.48 5.28 13.90
CA LYS A 118 15.65 5.12 12.70
C LYS A 118 14.16 5.01 13.02
N ALA A 119 13.80 4.31 14.09
CA ALA A 119 12.41 4.25 14.56
C ALA A 119 11.91 5.65 14.96
N LEU A 120 12.69 6.40 15.73
CA LEU A 120 12.35 7.78 16.12
C LEU A 120 12.27 8.74 14.92
N GLU A 121 13.18 8.60 13.93
CA GLU A 121 13.10 9.36 12.68
C GLU A 121 11.80 9.07 11.92
N ALA A 122 11.39 7.80 11.82
CA ALA A 122 10.15 7.42 11.16
C ALA A 122 8.93 8.02 11.89
N MET A 123 8.93 7.99 13.23
CA MET A 123 7.87 8.60 14.04
C MET A 123 7.79 10.12 13.84
N ARG A 124 8.94 10.81 13.75
CA ARG A 124 8.96 12.26 13.43
C ARG A 124 8.39 12.55 12.06
N LYS A 125 8.75 11.76 11.04
CA LYS A 125 8.27 11.91 9.64
C LYS A 125 6.75 11.87 9.54
N VAL A 126 6.09 11.07 10.35
CA VAL A 126 4.62 10.94 10.33
C VAL A 126 3.92 11.72 11.46
N GLY A 127 4.67 12.45 12.29
CA GLY A 127 4.12 13.33 13.33
C GLY A 127 3.59 12.61 14.57
N VAL A 128 4.10 11.41 14.91
CA VAL A 128 3.63 10.61 16.06
C VAL A 128 4.67 10.44 17.18
N LEU A 129 5.77 11.21 17.14
CA LEU A 129 6.83 11.08 18.14
C LEU A 129 6.34 11.31 19.57
N HIS A 130 5.39 12.23 19.76
CA HIS A 130 4.79 12.55 21.07
C HIS A 130 3.97 11.39 21.68
N LEU A 131 3.72 10.34 20.89
CA LEU A 131 2.99 9.15 21.31
C LEU A 131 3.93 7.98 21.70
N ALA A 132 5.25 8.16 21.66
CA ALA A 132 6.24 7.09 21.75
C ALA A 132 6.01 6.13 22.94
N GLU A 133 5.70 6.68 24.11
CA GLU A 133 5.52 5.93 25.35
C GLU A 133 4.07 5.43 25.57
N ARG A 134 3.12 5.84 24.72
CA ARG A 134 1.74 5.35 24.81
C ARG A 134 1.64 3.92 24.32
N THR A 135 0.69 3.17 24.85
CA THR A 135 0.30 1.85 24.34
C THR A 135 -0.56 2.01 23.09
N LEU A 136 -0.52 1.03 22.19
CA LEU A 136 -1.32 1.05 20.97
C LEU A 136 -2.83 1.06 21.21
N GLU A 137 -3.30 0.43 22.29
CA GLU A 137 -4.71 0.34 22.65
C GLU A 137 -5.36 1.70 22.97
N GLY A 138 -4.54 2.67 23.40
CA GLY A 138 -5.01 4.02 23.73
C GLY A 138 -5.05 4.99 22.56
N LEU A 139 -4.78 4.54 21.33
CA LEU A 139 -4.70 5.39 20.15
C LEU A 139 -6.05 5.49 19.42
N SER A 140 -6.34 6.68 18.87
CA SER A 140 -7.40 6.83 17.87
C SER A 140 -7.05 6.08 16.58
N GLY A 141 -8.06 5.78 15.75
CA GLY A 141 -7.83 5.10 14.46
C GLY A 141 -6.83 5.82 13.57
N GLY A 142 -6.87 7.16 13.53
CA GLY A 142 -5.94 7.97 12.74
C GLY A 142 -4.51 7.95 13.28
N GLU A 143 -4.34 8.01 14.61
CA GLU A 143 -3.02 7.86 15.25
C GLU A 143 -2.44 6.47 15.01
N LEU A 144 -3.24 5.41 15.17
CA LEU A 144 -2.82 4.03 14.91
C LEU A 144 -2.41 3.83 13.46
N GLN A 145 -3.12 4.43 12.51
CA GLN A 145 -2.77 4.37 11.10
C GLN A 145 -1.43 5.05 10.82
N ARG A 146 -1.18 6.25 11.38
CA ARG A 146 0.11 6.93 11.26
C ARG A 146 1.24 6.12 11.91
N VAL A 147 1.00 5.51 13.06
CA VAL A 147 1.95 4.62 13.75
C VAL A 147 2.26 3.40 12.89
N SER A 148 1.27 2.81 12.20
CA SER A 148 1.47 1.71 11.26
C SER A 148 2.31 2.12 10.04
N ILE A 149 2.12 3.34 9.53
CA ILE A 149 2.97 3.90 8.48
C ILE A 149 4.38 4.15 9.02
N ALA A 150 4.54 4.71 10.23
CA ALA A 150 5.85 4.90 10.87
C ALA A 150 6.62 3.59 10.97
N ARG A 151 5.95 2.51 11.41
CA ARG A 151 6.56 1.17 11.47
C ARG A 151 7.09 0.71 10.11
N ALA A 152 6.30 0.88 9.06
CA ALA A 152 6.74 0.50 7.73
C ALA A 152 7.91 1.36 7.23
N LEU A 153 7.90 2.67 7.53
CA LEU A 153 8.97 3.61 7.17
C LEU A 153 10.25 3.42 7.99
N ALA A 154 10.18 2.89 9.22
CA ALA A 154 11.36 2.59 10.02
C ALA A 154 12.30 1.60 9.32
N GLY A 155 11.77 0.72 8.46
CA GLY A 155 12.54 -0.15 7.57
C GLY A 155 13.26 0.56 6.44
N GLU A 156 13.12 1.88 6.28
CA GLU A 156 13.69 2.67 5.17
C GLU A 156 13.38 2.06 3.78
N PRO A 157 12.12 1.71 3.50
CA PRO A 157 11.77 1.01 2.29
C PRO A 157 11.89 1.91 1.05
N GLU A 158 12.13 1.29 -0.11
CA GLU A 158 12.05 1.93 -1.42
C GLU A 158 10.64 1.85 -2.01
N VAL A 159 9.85 0.88 -1.54
CA VAL A 159 8.46 0.65 -1.93
C VAL A 159 7.60 0.54 -0.68
N LEU A 160 6.50 1.29 -0.62
CA LEU A 160 5.51 1.19 0.44
C LEU A 160 4.19 0.66 -0.13
N LEU A 161 3.77 -0.47 0.39
CA LEU A 161 2.51 -1.11 0.06
C LEU A 161 1.47 -0.75 1.13
N LEU A 162 0.28 -0.34 0.73
CA LEU A 162 -0.78 0.07 1.66
C LEU A 162 -2.09 -0.64 1.30
N ASP A 163 -2.65 -1.34 2.26
CA ASP A 163 -3.97 -1.98 2.09
C ASP A 163 -5.02 -1.18 2.84
N GLU A 164 -5.88 -0.46 2.10
CA GLU A 164 -6.99 0.37 2.60
C GLU A 164 -6.54 1.44 3.64
N PRO A 165 -5.52 2.29 3.34
CA PRO A 165 -4.89 3.14 4.36
C PRO A 165 -5.78 4.24 4.93
N THR A 166 -6.92 4.54 4.32
CA THR A 166 -7.86 5.58 4.76
C THR A 166 -9.20 5.01 5.24
N SER A 167 -9.34 3.66 5.26
CA SER A 167 -10.60 3.02 5.65
C SER A 167 -10.90 3.23 7.14
N ASN A 168 -12.19 3.46 7.47
CA ASN A 168 -12.67 3.65 8.83
C ASN A 168 -12.03 4.82 9.60
N LEU A 169 -11.48 5.80 8.90
CA LEU A 169 -10.96 7.04 9.47
C LEU A 169 -11.94 8.19 9.27
N ASP A 170 -11.96 9.11 10.23
CA ASP A 170 -12.67 10.38 10.08
C ASP A 170 -12.10 11.19 8.90
N PRO A 171 -12.92 12.05 8.25
CA PRO A 171 -12.50 12.83 7.08
C PRO A 171 -11.20 13.63 7.29
N ARG A 172 -10.99 14.17 8.48
CA ARG A 172 -9.77 14.88 8.84
C ARG A 172 -8.53 13.97 8.68
N TYR A 173 -8.55 12.79 9.30
CA TYR A 173 -7.44 11.85 9.25
C TYR A 173 -7.23 11.28 7.85
N GLN A 174 -8.33 11.09 7.08
CA GLN A 174 -8.21 10.68 5.68
C GLN A 174 -7.38 11.68 4.87
N VAL A 175 -7.69 12.98 4.99
CA VAL A 175 -6.95 14.05 4.31
C VAL A 175 -5.48 14.05 4.74
N GLU A 176 -5.23 14.00 6.05
CA GLU A 176 -3.86 14.01 6.60
C GLU A 176 -3.02 12.81 6.12
N ILE A 177 -3.64 11.61 5.99
CA ILE A 177 -2.95 10.44 5.43
C ILE A 177 -2.66 10.64 3.94
N LEU A 178 -3.61 11.14 3.15
CA LEU A 178 -3.39 11.37 1.72
C LEU A 178 -2.29 12.42 1.48
N GLU A 179 -2.21 13.46 2.29
CA GLU A 179 -1.14 14.46 2.24
C GLU A 179 0.22 13.85 2.60
N LEU A 180 0.27 13.02 3.65
CA LEU A 180 1.47 12.27 4.01
C LEU A 180 1.95 11.37 2.86
N LEU A 181 1.04 10.65 2.18
CA LEU A 181 1.41 9.80 1.04
C LEU A 181 1.95 10.62 -0.13
N ARG A 182 1.40 11.82 -0.39
CA ARG A 182 1.94 12.75 -1.41
C ARG A 182 3.34 13.23 -1.06
N ASP A 183 3.58 13.57 0.21
CA ASP A 183 4.91 13.99 0.68
C ASP A 183 5.92 12.84 0.51
N LEU A 184 5.59 11.63 0.93
CA LEU A 184 6.44 10.45 0.76
C LEU A 184 6.76 10.19 -0.72
N ARG A 185 5.75 10.29 -1.61
CA ARG A 185 5.95 10.21 -3.06
C ARG A 185 6.92 11.26 -3.57
N SER A 186 6.76 12.52 -3.15
CA SER A 186 7.62 13.64 -3.60
C SER A 186 9.09 13.42 -3.23
N ARG A 187 9.35 12.64 -2.18
CA ARG A 187 10.69 12.21 -1.74
C ARG A 187 11.22 10.97 -2.48
N GLY A 188 10.52 10.52 -3.52
CA GLY A 188 10.95 9.43 -4.39
C GLY A 188 10.47 8.04 -3.97
N LEU A 189 9.67 7.90 -2.90
CA LEU A 189 9.12 6.62 -2.49
C LEU A 189 8.11 6.11 -3.53
N CYS A 190 8.25 4.85 -3.94
CA CYS A 190 7.26 4.15 -4.75
C CYS A 190 6.11 3.67 -3.86
N LEU A 191 4.86 4.01 -4.21
CA LEU A 191 3.68 3.69 -3.42
C LEU A 191 2.71 2.82 -4.21
N VAL A 192 2.28 1.70 -3.64
CA VAL A 192 1.20 0.88 -4.20
C VAL A 192 0.09 0.77 -3.17
N MET A 193 -1.07 1.32 -3.46
CA MET A 193 -2.19 1.40 -2.54
C MET A 193 -3.39 0.62 -3.07
N ALA A 194 -3.92 -0.33 -2.29
CA ALA A 194 -5.25 -0.88 -2.54
C ALA A 194 -6.29 -0.03 -1.82
N THR A 195 -7.36 0.35 -2.50
CA THR A 195 -8.47 1.09 -1.90
C THR A 195 -9.79 0.82 -2.60
N HIS A 196 -10.89 0.95 -1.89
CA HIS A 196 -12.23 0.99 -2.44
C HIS A 196 -12.73 2.43 -2.68
N ASP A 197 -12.05 3.43 -2.12
CA ASP A 197 -12.38 4.84 -2.32
C ASP A 197 -11.82 5.35 -3.66
N LEU A 198 -12.72 5.47 -4.62
CA LEU A 198 -12.40 5.94 -5.97
C LEU A 198 -11.99 7.42 -6.00
N THR A 199 -12.57 8.23 -5.13
CA THR A 199 -12.27 9.66 -5.03
C THR A 199 -10.86 9.86 -4.49
N HIS A 200 -10.47 9.14 -3.45
CA HIS A 200 -9.10 9.17 -2.94
C HIS A 200 -8.11 8.72 -4.00
N ALA A 201 -8.37 7.57 -4.66
CA ALA A 201 -7.51 7.09 -5.75
C ALA A 201 -7.39 8.13 -6.88
N TYR A 202 -8.50 8.77 -7.29
CA TYR A 202 -8.50 9.78 -8.36
C TYR A 202 -7.64 11.00 -7.99
N ARG A 203 -7.64 11.39 -6.72
CA ARG A 203 -6.96 12.60 -6.25
C ARG A 203 -5.45 12.47 -6.13
N ILE A 204 -4.93 11.30 -5.77
CA ILE A 204 -3.51 11.17 -5.42
C ILE A 204 -2.69 10.31 -6.36
N SER A 205 -3.32 9.47 -7.20
CA SER A 205 -2.59 8.49 -8.01
C SER A 205 -1.99 9.09 -9.27
N ASP A 206 -0.83 8.58 -9.65
CA ASP A 206 -0.24 8.78 -10.97
C ASP A 206 -0.76 7.71 -11.95
N LYS A 207 -0.98 6.49 -11.42
CA LYS A 207 -1.53 5.35 -12.16
C LYS A 207 -2.64 4.68 -11.38
N VAL A 208 -3.61 4.15 -12.08
CA VAL A 208 -4.72 3.38 -11.52
C VAL A 208 -4.86 2.06 -12.25
N VAL A 209 -5.04 1.00 -11.49
CA VAL A 209 -5.38 -0.34 -11.99
C VAL A 209 -6.73 -0.75 -11.44
N VAL A 210 -7.68 -0.99 -12.31
CA VAL A 210 -9.01 -1.49 -11.95
C VAL A 210 -9.02 -3.00 -12.04
N LEU A 211 -9.30 -3.64 -10.91
CA LEU A 211 -9.43 -5.09 -10.80
C LEU A 211 -10.90 -5.51 -10.77
N LYS A 212 -11.24 -6.53 -11.56
CA LYS A 212 -12.53 -7.22 -11.52
C LYS A 212 -12.32 -8.72 -11.66
N GLU A 213 -12.88 -9.52 -10.75
CA GLU A 213 -12.83 -10.98 -10.78
C GLU A 213 -11.41 -11.56 -11.00
N GLY A 214 -10.43 -10.99 -10.29
CA GLY A 214 -9.03 -11.41 -10.36
C GLY A 214 -8.30 -11.00 -11.65
N ARG A 215 -8.88 -10.17 -12.50
CA ARG A 215 -8.27 -9.67 -13.74
C ARG A 215 -8.12 -8.16 -13.71
N ILE A 216 -7.10 -7.65 -14.38
CA ILE A 216 -7.01 -6.23 -14.67
C ILE A 216 -8.02 -5.92 -15.77
N PHE A 217 -9.03 -5.12 -15.43
CA PHE A 217 -10.07 -4.68 -16.34
C PHE A 217 -9.64 -3.43 -17.13
N SER A 218 -8.97 -2.50 -16.45
CA SER A 218 -8.42 -1.28 -17.06
C SER A 218 -7.22 -0.82 -16.26
N ALA A 219 -6.24 -0.19 -16.92
CA ALA A 219 -5.08 0.41 -16.29
C ALA A 219 -4.64 1.63 -17.11
N GLY A 220 -4.15 2.67 -16.44
CA GLY A 220 -3.70 3.92 -17.06
C GLY A 220 -3.61 5.05 -16.08
N SER A 221 -3.55 6.29 -16.58
CA SER A 221 -3.69 7.48 -15.77
C SER A 221 -5.10 7.57 -15.14
N PRO A 222 -5.27 8.30 -14.04
CA PRO A 222 -6.59 8.48 -13.46
C PRO A 222 -7.65 8.99 -14.47
N GLN A 223 -7.27 9.91 -15.36
CA GLN A 223 -8.15 10.48 -16.37
C GLN A 223 -8.61 9.46 -17.42
N GLU A 224 -7.76 8.49 -17.76
CA GLU A 224 -8.10 7.41 -18.70
C GLU A 224 -8.99 6.36 -18.07
N VAL A 225 -8.81 6.08 -16.79
CA VAL A 225 -9.45 4.98 -16.08
C VAL A 225 -10.76 5.39 -15.42
N PHE A 226 -10.81 6.59 -14.81
CA PHE A 226 -12.03 7.09 -14.15
C PHE A 226 -13.03 7.65 -15.16
N ARG A 227 -13.60 6.76 -15.98
CA ARG A 227 -14.69 7.05 -16.90
C ARG A 227 -15.96 6.33 -16.44
N PRO A 228 -17.13 6.99 -16.50
CA PRO A 228 -18.39 6.39 -16.06
C PRO A 228 -18.66 5.00 -16.64
N GLU A 229 -18.33 4.80 -17.93
CA GLU A 229 -18.55 3.55 -18.66
C GLU A 229 -17.68 2.41 -18.10
N ILE A 230 -16.40 2.70 -17.78
CA ILE A 230 -15.46 1.73 -17.22
C ILE A 230 -15.93 1.36 -15.80
N LEU A 231 -16.14 2.37 -14.96
CA LEU A 231 -16.48 2.17 -13.57
C LEU A 231 -17.84 1.49 -13.41
N SER A 232 -18.85 1.90 -14.17
CA SER A 232 -20.20 1.31 -14.09
C SER A 232 -20.18 -0.18 -14.49
N ARG A 233 -19.39 -0.57 -15.49
CA ARG A 233 -19.20 -1.99 -15.87
C ARG A 233 -18.53 -2.80 -14.78
N VAL A 234 -17.59 -2.18 -14.03
CA VAL A 234 -16.85 -2.87 -12.97
C VAL A 234 -17.69 -3.02 -11.73
N TYR A 235 -18.33 -1.94 -11.28
CA TYR A 235 -19.07 -1.90 -10.01
C TYR A 235 -20.53 -2.33 -10.12
N GLY A 236 -21.08 -2.43 -11.34
CA GLY A 236 -22.47 -2.85 -11.57
C GLY A 236 -23.53 -1.79 -11.22
N VAL A 237 -23.09 -0.54 -10.97
CA VAL A 237 -23.96 0.60 -10.64
C VAL A 237 -23.59 1.79 -11.50
N ARG A 238 -24.55 2.71 -11.71
CA ARG A 238 -24.23 3.96 -12.42
C ARG A 238 -23.38 4.85 -11.53
N LEU A 239 -22.25 5.30 -12.07
CA LEU A 239 -21.32 6.21 -11.40
C LEU A 239 -21.14 7.47 -12.25
N ARG A 240 -21.04 8.60 -11.58
CA ARG A 240 -20.64 9.88 -12.19
C ARG A 240 -19.21 10.19 -11.83
N VAL A 241 -18.49 10.75 -12.76
CA VAL A 241 -17.15 11.27 -12.56
C VAL A 241 -17.19 12.78 -12.77
N LEU A 242 -16.69 13.52 -11.80
CA LEU A 242 -16.57 14.98 -11.83
C LEU A 242 -15.08 15.34 -11.93
N PRO A 243 -14.53 15.47 -13.16
CA PRO A 243 -13.08 15.60 -13.36
C PRO A 243 -12.51 16.87 -12.73
N GLU A 244 -13.26 17.98 -12.73
CA GLU A 244 -12.87 19.28 -12.14
C GLU A 244 -12.55 19.15 -10.66
N TYR A 245 -13.30 18.32 -9.93
CA TYR A 245 -13.15 18.10 -8.48
C TYR A 245 -12.39 16.80 -8.17
N ARG A 246 -12.09 15.99 -9.18
CA ARG A 246 -11.56 14.62 -9.03
C ARG A 246 -12.41 13.80 -8.06
N ILE A 247 -13.71 13.77 -8.31
CA ILE A 247 -14.71 13.06 -7.50
C ILE A 247 -15.36 11.98 -8.35
N VAL A 248 -15.60 10.82 -7.71
CA VAL A 248 -16.45 9.74 -8.22
C VAL A 248 -17.58 9.53 -7.24
N THR A 249 -18.83 9.56 -7.71
CA THR A 249 -20.03 9.45 -6.89
C THR A 249 -21.07 8.55 -7.58
N PRO A 250 -21.98 7.91 -6.83
CA PRO A 250 -23.19 7.34 -7.41
C PRO A 250 -23.97 8.38 -8.25
N ALA A 251 -24.63 7.90 -9.33
CA ALA A 251 -25.41 8.78 -10.22
C ALA A 251 -26.80 9.02 -9.67
#